data_8f733e15566c13395e9db7633b671aa2
#
_entry.id   8f733e15566c13395e9db7633b671aa2
#
_cell.length_a   1.000
_cell.length_b   1.000
_cell.length_c   1.000
_cell.angle_alpha   90.00
_cell.angle_beta   90.00
_cell.angle_gamma   90.00
#
_symmetry.space_group_name_H-M   'P 1'
#
loop_
_entity.id
_entity.type
_entity.pdbx_description
1 polymer ?
#
loop_
_entity_poly.entity_id
_entity_poly.type
_entity_poly.pdbx_seq_one_letter_code
_entity_poly.pdbx_strand_id
1 'polypeptide(L)'
;MHTGAPSTIIGSSLSVEMEEMEEERSKQHFVLRLEEVRSFGDYARPLMEVMASIPPPEKVVLVGHSYGGACVALAMERFPEKVLVAVFVAGIMPSPACSLARIAEEKERESEKTNPSMSWQFFKGHPLEAYMDSTLVVRKDPLSICSISFGYNYLSTRLYQLSPPEDLTLATMLVRPASCFLDDANEMMQLTEERFGSVSRVFIVCKEDKSTSEAFQLWVIQRSPGTEVKEIEAADHMVMLSRPRELFSLLVEIAVEHGSRTSSHDLPRPQAESTWWGKPEVSLGLQTPNPFGESSD
;
A
#
# COMPACT_ATOMS: atom_id res chain seq x y z
N MET A 1 -18.51 -64.03 -26.96
CA MET A 1 -17.90 -63.80 -25.64
C MET A 1 -17.06 -62.56 -25.76
N HIS A 2 -17.62 -61.40 -25.34
CA HIS A 2 -16.90 -60.12 -25.26
C HIS A 2 -16.71 -59.82 -23.80
N THR A 3 -15.45 -59.77 -23.38
CA THR A 3 -15.03 -59.30 -22.07
C THR A 3 -14.64 -57.83 -22.20
N GLY A 4 -15.50 -56.93 -21.75
CA GLY A 4 -15.19 -55.52 -21.62
C GLY A 4 -14.42 -55.28 -20.32
N ALA A 5 -13.25 -54.64 -20.43
CA ALA A 5 -12.47 -54.13 -19.27
C ALA A 5 -13.09 -52.82 -18.77
N PRO A 6 -13.11 -52.56 -17.46
CA PRO A 6 -13.62 -51.30 -16.93
C PRO A 6 -12.59 -50.17 -17.12
N SER A 7 -13.04 -49.08 -17.74
CA SER A 7 -12.29 -47.84 -17.82
C SER A 7 -12.22 -47.17 -16.44
N THR A 8 -11.07 -47.17 -15.83
CA THR A 8 -10.82 -46.47 -14.55
C THR A 8 -10.71 -44.96 -14.83
N ILE A 9 -11.69 -44.20 -14.38
CA ILE A 9 -11.63 -42.73 -14.35
C ILE A 9 -10.70 -42.32 -13.22
N ILE A 10 -9.44 -42.01 -13.55
CA ILE A 10 -8.46 -41.40 -12.62
C ILE A 10 -8.18 -39.94 -13.06
N GLY A 11 -9.22 -39.17 -13.28
CA GLY A 11 -9.05 -37.79 -13.76
C GLY A 11 -9.62 -36.70 -12.86
N SER A 12 -10.53 -37.02 -11.95
CA SER A 12 -11.25 -36.01 -11.17
C SER A 12 -10.72 -35.78 -9.76
N SER A 13 -9.95 -36.70 -9.19
CA SER A 13 -9.39 -36.53 -7.83
C SER A 13 -8.12 -35.67 -7.82
N LEU A 14 -7.24 -35.83 -8.81
CA LEU A 14 -5.99 -35.07 -8.89
C LEU A 14 -6.19 -33.58 -9.22
N SER A 15 -7.23 -33.24 -10.00
CA SER A 15 -7.52 -31.82 -10.26
C SER A 15 -8.11 -31.10 -9.05
N VAL A 16 -8.95 -31.76 -8.26
CA VAL A 16 -9.50 -31.19 -7.02
C VAL A 16 -8.41 -31.04 -5.96
N GLU A 17 -7.53 -32.02 -5.79
CA GLU A 17 -6.41 -31.93 -4.86
C GLU A 17 -5.38 -30.84 -5.28
N MET A 18 -5.17 -30.62 -6.57
CA MET A 18 -4.32 -29.54 -7.06
C MET A 18 -4.97 -28.16 -6.87
N GLU A 19 -6.27 -28.03 -7.12
CA GLU A 19 -7.01 -26.79 -6.85
C GLU A 19 -7.07 -26.47 -5.34
N GLU A 20 -7.29 -27.46 -4.49
CA GLU A 20 -7.25 -27.30 -3.03
C GLU A 20 -5.83 -26.94 -2.54
N MET A 21 -4.79 -27.55 -3.08
CA MET A 21 -3.40 -27.21 -2.78
C MET A 21 -3.01 -25.80 -3.27
N GLU A 22 -3.49 -25.35 -4.42
CA GLU A 22 -3.28 -23.99 -4.92
C GLU A 22 -4.08 -22.98 -4.11
N GLU A 23 -5.29 -23.31 -3.68
CA GLU A 23 -6.10 -22.47 -2.79
C GLU A 23 -5.51 -22.38 -1.38
N GLU A 24 -5.00 -23.47 -0.80
CA GLU A 24 -4.27 -23.44 0.48
C GLU A 24 -2.95 -22.70 0.35
N ARG A 25 -2.21 -22.86 -0.74
CA ARG A 25 -0.97 -22.13 -1.00
C ARG A 25 -1.23 -20.64 -1.20
N SER A 26 -2.34 -20.27 -1.83
CA SER A 26 -2.82 -18.89 -1.95
C SER A 26 -3.22 -18.31 -0.60
N LYS A 27 -3.89 -19.10 0.25
CA LYS A 27 -4.26 -18.67 1.62
C LYS A 27 -3.05 -18.55 2.56
N GLN A 28 -2.02 -19.39 2.40
CA GLN A 28 -0.80 -19.30 3.20
C GLN A 28 0.09 -18.11 2.84
N HIS A 29 -0.02 -17.54 1.65
CA HIS A 29 0.79 -16.38 1.24
C HIS A 29 0.34 -15.04 1.86
N PHE A 30 -0.84 -14.96 2.48
CA PHE A 30 -1.39 -13.72 3.00
C PHE A 30 -1.07 -13.41 4.47
N VAL A 31 -0.45 -14.29 5.21
CA VAL A 31 -0.14 -14.05 6.65
C VAL A 31 1.30 -14.43 6.96
N LEU A 32 2.24 -13.69 6.38
CA LEU A 32 3.61 -13.72 6.90
C LEU A 32 3.59 -13.14 8.32
N ARG A 33 4.13 -13.92 9.29
CA ARG A 33 4.38 -13.38 10.62
C ARG A 33 5.50 -12.37 10.51
N LEU A 34 5.49 -11.34 11.37
CA LEU A 34 6.56 -10.33 11.38
C LEU A 34 7.96 -10.98 11.48
N GLU A 35 8.05 -12.13 12.16
CA GLU A 35 9.28 -12.90 12.30
C GLU A 35 9.79 -13.47 10.97
N GLU A 36 8.95 -13.62 9.98
CA GLU A 36 9.27 -14.20 8.66
C GLU A 36 9.73 -13.13 7.67
N VAL A 37 9.35 -11.85 7.92
CA VAL A 37 9.78 -10.70 7.13
C VAL A 37 11.11 -10.19 7.68
N ARG A 38 12.21 -10.54 7.03
CA ARG A 38 13.58 -10.28 7.51
C ARG A 38 14.30 -9.20 6.72
N SER A 39 13.79 -8.86 5.56
CA SER A 39 14.43 -7.95 4.61
C SER A 39 13.40 -7.07 3.93
N PHE A 40 13.86 -5.98 3.30
CA PHE A 40 13.03 -5.20 2.40
C PHE A 40 12.57 -6.03 1.20
N GLY A 41 13.40 -6.97 0.75
CA GLY A 41 13.04 -7.91 -0.30
C GLY A 41 11.86 -8.80 0.07
N ASP A 42 11.82 -9.32 1.30
CA ASP A 42 10.67 -10.07 1.81
C ASP A 42 9.41 -9.19 1.91
N TYR A 43 9.57 -7.95 2.38
CA TYR A 43 8.48 -6.99 2.49
C TYR A 43 7.90 -6.62 1.12
N ALA A 44 8.73 -6.39 0.11
CA ALA A 44 8.32 -6.03 -1.23
C ALA A 44 7.88 -7.23 -2.10
N ARG A 45 8.25 -8.46 -1.70
CA ARG A 45 8.03 -9.67 -2.49
C ARG A 45 6.60 -9.85 -3.01
N PRO A 46 5.52 -9.67 -2.24
CA PRO A 46 4.15 -9.83 -2.75
C PRO A 46 3.87 -8.91 -3.94
N LEU A 47 4.30 -7.66 -3.89
CA LEU A 47 4.16 -6.74 -5.03
C LEU A 47 5.00 -7.20 -6.22
N MET A 48 6.24 -7.66 -5.99
CA MET A 48 7.12 -8.10 -7.08
C MET A 48 6.56 -9.35 -7.79
N GLU A 49 5.94 -10.27 -7.05
CA GLU A 49 5.27 -11.46 -7.60
C GLU A 49 4.06 -11.08 -8.46
N VAL A 50 3.21 -10.16 -7.98
CA VAL A 50 2.09 -9.62 -8.76
C VAL A 50 2.60 -8.94 -10.03
N MET A 51 3.59 -8.08 -9.93
CA MET A 51 4.16 -7.39 -11.10
C MET A 51 4.77 -8.37 -12.11
N ALA A 52 5.43 -9.41 -11.63
CA ALA A 52 5.99 -10.44 -12.51
C ALA A 52 4.89 -11.18 -13.29
N SER A 53 3.73 -11.44 -12.68
CA SER A 53 2.61 -12.19 -13.28
C SER A 53 1.81 -11.41 -14.32
N ILE A 54 1.92 -10.08 -14.38
CA ILE A 54 1.21 -9.25 -15.35
C ILE A 54 1.75 -9.57 -16.76
N PRO A 55 0.89 -10.06 -17.70
CA PRO A 55 1.33 -10.39 -19.05
C PRO A 55 1.49 -9.14 -19.92
N PRO A 56 2.46 -9.11 -20.85
CA PRO A 56 2.49 -8.06 -21.88
C PRO A 56 1.27 -8.16 -22.81
N PRO A 57 0.72 -7.03 -23.32
CA PRO A 57 1.15 -5.65 -23.14
C PRO A 57 0.49 -4.91 -21.96
N GLU A 58 -0.08 -5.63 -21.01
CA GLU A 58 -0.83 -5.05 -19.90
C GLU A 58 0.04 -4.13 -19.04
N LYS A 59 -0.56 -3.00 -18.62
CA LYS A 59 0.05 -2.03 -17.69
C LYS A 59 -0.90 -1.72 -16.56
N VAL A 60 -0.34 -1.43 -15.40
CA VAL A 60 -1.10 -1.11 -14.19
C VAL A 60 -0.80 0.28 -13.66
N VAL A 61 -1.75 0.85 -12.95
CA VAL A 61 -1.56 2.00 -12.07
C VAL A 61 -1.09 1.47 -10.72
N LEU A 62 0.13 1.83 -10.31
CA LEU A 62 0.63 1.48 -8.98
C LEU A 62 0.37 2.62 -8.01
N VAL A 63 -0.22 2.31 -6.86
CA VAL A 63 -0.46 3.29 -5.80
C VAL A 63 0.27 2.88 -4.54
N GLY A 64 1.16 3.73 -4.05
CA GLY A 64 1.91 3.52 -2.82
C GLY A 64 1.61 4.59 -1.78
N HIS A 65 1.04 4.19 -0.64
CA HIS A 65 0.82 5.07 0.50
C HIS A 65 2.00 4.97 1.48
N SER A 66 2.46 6.10 1.98
CA SER A 66 3.49 6.16 3.02
C SER A 66 4.74 5.33 2.64
N TYR A 67 5.19 4.42 3.50
CA TYR A 67 6.33 3.53 3.22
C TYR A 67 6.12 2.61 2.00
N GLY A 68 4.87 2.32 1.62
CA GLY A 68 4.55 1.57 0.39
C GLY A 68 5.09 2.23 -0.89
N GLY A 69 5.37 3.53 -0.87
CA GLY A 69 6.03 4.22 -1.98
C GLY A 69 7.42 3.69 -2.29
N ALA A 70 8.18 3.20 -1.30
CA ALA A 70 9.46 2.53 -1.53
C ALA A 70 9.31 1.24 -2.35
N CYS A 71 8.25 0.46 -2.09
CA CYS A 71 7.94 -0.74 -2.89
C CYS A 71 7.54 -0.38 -4.31
N VAL A 72 6.75 0.69 -4.49
CA VAL A 72 6.38 1.22 -5.82
C VAL A 72 7.63 1.63 -6.59
N ALA A 73 8.56 2.35 -5.96
CA ALA A 73 9.82 2.76 -6.60
C ALA A 73 10.65 1.55 -7.04
N LEU A 74 10.73 0.50 -6.22
CA LEU A 74 11.39 -0.75 -6.60
C LEU A 74 10.69 -1.45 -7.78
N ALA A 75 9.35 -1.44 -7.81
CA ALA A 75 8.59 -2.00 -8.92
C ALA A 75 8.81 -1.23 -10.24
N MET A 76 8.90 0.10 -10.17
CA MET A 76 9.23 0.95 -11.31
C MET A 76 10.63 0.62 -11.87
N GLU A 77 11.61 0.39 -10.99
CA GLU A 77 12.94 0.00 -11.43
C GLU A 77 12.95 -1.39 -12.07
N ARG A 78 12.21 -2.36 -11.52
CA ARG A 78 12.23 -3.75 -12.00
C ARG A 78 11.34 -4.01 -13.21
N PHE A 79 10.20 -3.31 -13.31
CA PHE A 79 9.15 -3.55 -14.31
C PHE A 79 8.62 -2.25 -14.93
N PRO A 80 9.47 -1.34 -15.42
CA PRO A 80 9.01 -0.03 -15.94
C PRO A 80 8.02 -0.19 -17.10
N GLU A 81 8.15 -1.25 -17.91
CA GLU A 81 7.29 -1.54 -19.05
C GLU A 81 5.86 -1.94 -18.65
N LYS A 82 5.66 -2.41 -17.40
CA LYS A 82 4.35 -2.84 -16.87
C LYS A 82 3.64 -1.75 -16.06
N VAL A 83 4.31 -0.63 -15.78
CA VAL A 83 3.72 0.48 -15.03
C VAL A 83 3.20 1.54 -16.00
N LEU A 84 1.91 1.83 -15.94
CA LEU A 84 1.30 2.93 -16.67
C LEU A 84 1.65 4.27 -16.02
N VAL A 85 1.42 4.36 -14.73
CA VAL A 85 1.75 5.50 -13.87
C VAL A 85 1.93 5.01 -12.43
N ALA A 86 2.87 5.59 -11.72
CA ALA A 86 3.09 5.36 -10.29
C ALA A 86 2.55 6.55 -9.48
N VAL A 87 1.69 6.28 -8.50
CA VAL A 87 1.07 7.28 -7.64
C VAL A 87 1.59 7.12 -6.22
N PHE A 88 2.19 8.18 -5.70
CA PHE A 88 2.70 8.26 -4.34
C PHE A 88 1.75 9.10 -3.49
N VAL A 89 1.13 8.50 -2.48
CA VAL A 89 0.14 9.16 -1.61
C VAL A 89 0.78 9.40 -0.24
N ALA A 90 1.08 10.64 0.11
CA ALA A 90 1.87 10.99 1.31
C ALA A 90 3.10 10.07 1.47
N GLY A 91 3.70 9.70 0.34
CA GLY A 91 4.57 8.54 0.21
C GLY A 91 6.06 8.83 0.37
N ILE A 92 6.80 7.81 0.74
CA ILE A 92 8.26 7.78 0.61
C ILE A 92 8.57 7.51 -0.87
N MET A 93 9.18 8.48 -1.55
CA MET A 93 9.51 8.39 -2.97
C MET A 93 11.02 8.56 -3.19
N PRO A 94 11.80 7.49 -3.04
CA PRO A 94 13.21 7.51 -3.42
C PRO A 94 13.35 7.68 -4.94
N SER A 95 14.49 8.22 -5.36
CA SER A 95 14.79 8.50 -6.76
C SER A 95 16.28 8.24 -7.04
N PRO A 96 16.72 8.23 -8.30
CA PRO A 96 18.16 8.16 -8.63
C PRO A 96 18.99 9.25 -7.95
N ALA A 97 18.41 10.43 -7.73
CA ALA A 97 19.06 11.57 -7.09
C ALA A 97 18.93 11.57 -5.55
N CYS A 98 18.06 10.74 -4.96
CA CYS A 98 17.77 10.75 -3.53
C CYS A 98 17.44 9.34 -3.00
N SER A 99 18.41 8.73 -2.33
CA SER A 99 18.23 7.40 -1.75
C SER A 99 17.23 7.38 -0.59
N LEU A 100 16.74 6.19 -0.26
CA LEU A 100 15.87 5.99 0.91
C LEU A 100 16.55 6.42 2.22
N ALA A 101 17.85 6.18 2.38
CA ALA A 101 18.62 6.66 3.54
C ALA A 101 18.58 8.18 3.64
N ARG A 102 18.76 8.89 2.53
CA ARG A 102 18.71 10.35 2.51
C ARG A 102 17.33 10.89 2.88
N ILE A 103 16.27 10.21 2.45
CA ILE A 103 14.89 10.54 2.83
C ILE A 103 14.69 10.33 4.34
N ALA A 104 15.20 9.23 4.89
CA ALA A 104 15.13 8.94 6.32
C ALA A 104 15.88 9.99 7.17
N GLU A 105 17.09 10.40 6.75
CA GLU A 105 17.85 11.46 7.41
C GLU A 105 17.11 12.81 7.43
N GLU A 106 16.45 13.18 6.32
CA GLU A 106 15.67 14.41 6.25
C GLU A 106 14.43 14.34 7.13
N LYS A 107 13.79 13.18 7.18
CA LYS A 107 12.65 12.94 8.05
C LYS A 107 13.04 13.09 9.53
N GLU A 108 14.20 12.60 9.91
CA GLU A 108 14.79 12.77 11.23
C GLU A 108 14.98 14.26 11.53
N ARG A 109 15.64 14.99 10.65
CA ARG A 109 15.92 16.42 10.80
C ARG A 109 14.67 17.28 10.92
N GLU A 110 13.60 16.95 10.18
CA GLU A 110 12.32 17.64 10.29
C GLU A 110 11.65 17.39 11.64
N SER A 111 11.67 16.15 12.10
CA SER A 111 11.11 15.76 13.39
C SER A 111 11.80 16.47 14.55
N GLU A 112 13.11 16.64 14.50
CA GLU A 112 13.88 17.39 15.49
C GLU A 112 13.51 18.89 15.56
N LYS A 113 13.16 19.49 14.42
CA LYS A 113 12.71 20.90 14.37
C LYS A 113 11.33 21.10 15.01
N THR A 114 10.43 20.15 14.81
CA THR A 114 9.04 20.23 15.28
C THR A 114 8.88 19.78 16.73
N ASN A 115 9.74 18.87 17.18
CA ASN A 115 9.79 18.40 18.55
C ASN A 115 11.22 17.88 18.85
N PRO A 116 12.05 18.63 19.57
CA PRO A 116 13.44 18.25 19.88
C PRO A 116 13.56 16.92 20.65
N SER A 117 12.50 16.48 21.33
CA SER A 117 12.42 15.15 21.95
C SER A 117 11.99 14.05 20.97
N MET A 118 11.65 14.40 19.73
CA MET A 118 11.26 13.47 18.66
C MET A 118 12.40 13.20 17.69
N SER A 119 13.61 12.97 18.17
CA SER A 119 14.71 12.53 17.30
C SER A 119 14.43 11.13 16.76
N TRP A 120 14.51 10.99 15.44
CA TRP A 120 14.42 9.70 14.72
C TRP A 120 15.68 8.84 14.90
N GLN A 121 16.46 9.07 15.96
CA GLN A 121 17.58 8.20 16.34
C GLN A 121 17.14 6.73 16.59
N PHE A 122 15.91 6.46 16.21
CA PHE A 122 15.29 5.17 16.03
C PHE A 122 16.23 4.16 15.33
N PHE A 123 16.97 4.60 14.33
CA PHE A 123 17.92 3.76 13.61
C PHE A 123 19.29 3.62 14.28
N LYS A 124 19.55 4.39 15.34
CA LYS A 124 20.82 4.38 16.07
C LYS A 124 20.72 3.92 17.54
N GLY A 125 19.57 3.38 17.96
CA GLY A 125 19.39 2.76 19.28
C GLY A 125 19.09 3.73 20.43
N HIS A 126 18.53 4.90 20.16
CA HIS A 126 18.13 5.89 21.18
C HIS A 126 16.65 5.81 21.59
N PRO A 127 16.26 6.35 22.79
CA PRO A 127 14.97 6.02 23.38
C PRO A 127 13.77 6.68 22.73
N LEU A 128 12.68 6.01 22.90
CA LEU A 128 11.32 6.04 22.36
C LEU A 128 10.44 7.28 22.55
N GLU A 129 10.93 8.32 23.19
CA GLU A 129 10.13 9.52 23.48
C GLU A 129 9.56 10.20 22.22
N ALA A 130 10.14 9.89 21.07
CA ALA A 130 9.76 10.42 19.77
C ALA A 130 8.39 9.92 19.26
N TYR A 131 7.99 8.73 19.65
CA TYR A 131 6.76 8.08 19.17
C TYR A 131 5.68 8.03 20.24
N MET A 132 5.73 8.96 21.20
CA MET A 132 4.76 9.07 22.29
C MET A 132 4.67 7.77 23.10
N ASP A 133 3.53 7.08 23.02
CA ASP A 133 3.25 5.80 23.69
C ASP A 133 3.57 4.58 22.82
N SER A 134 4.28 4.78 21.72
CA SER A 134 4.67 3.66 20.84
C SER A 134 5.82 2.86 21.43
N THR A 135 5.91 1.58 21.06
CA THR A 135 6.92 0.66 21.59
C THR A 135 7.90 0.25 20.50
N LEU A 136 9.19 0.41 20.77
CA LEU A 136 10.26 -0.06 19.93
C LEU A 136 10.67 -1.47 20.33
N VAL A 137 10.73 -2.37 19.37
CA VAL A 137 11.24 -3.72 19.55
C VAL A 137 12.50 -3.88 18.72
N VAL A 138 13.64 -3.93 19.39
CA VAL A 138 14.93 -4.22 18.75
C VAL A 138 15.16 -5.71 18.83
N ARG A 139 15.24 -6.40 17.69
CA ARG A 139 15.63 -7.79 17.64
C ARG A 139 17.13 -7.90 17.83
N LYS A 140 17.55 -8.80 18.72
CA LYS A 140 18.96 -9.12 18.97
C LYS A 140 19.48 -10.22 18.04
N ASP A 141 18.86 -10.39 16.88
CA ASP A 141 19.36 -11.29 15.85
C ASP A 141 20.49 -10.62 15.03
N PRO A 142 21.25 -11.37 14.21
CA PRO A 142 22.34 -10.80 13.42
C PRO A 142 21.94 -9.69 12.47
N LEU A 143 20.63 -9.53 12.17
CA LEU A 143 20.11 -8.53 11.24
C LEU A 143 19.67 -7.24 11.94
N SER A 144 19.71 -7.18 13.28
CA SER A 144 19.38 -5.99 14.09
C SER A 144 18.08 -5.27 13.65
N ILE A 145 17.05 -6.03 13.25
CA ILE A 145 15.80 -5.48 12.73
C ILE A 145 15.09 -4.73 13.84
N CYS A 146 14.85 -3.45 13.60
CA CYS A 146 14.08 -2.58 14.48
C CYS A 146 12.63 -2.51 14.01
N SER A 147 11.69 -2.79 14.91
CA SER A 147 10.25 -2.71 14.64
C SER A 147 9.60 -1.73 15.61
N ILE A 148 8.61 -0.98 15.13
CA ILE A 148 7.79 -0.09 15.95
C ILE A 148 6.36 -0.60 16.01
N SER A 149 5.78 -0.63 17.21
CA SER A 149 4.36 -0.77 17.44
C SER A 149 3.80 0.58 17.84
N PHE A 150 3.01 1.20 16.97
CA PHE A 150 2.44 2.52 17.22
C PHE A 150 1.44 2.50 18.36
N GLY A 151 1.60 3.42 19.32
CA GLY A 151 0.68 3.62 20.43
C GLY A 151 -0.54 4.44 20.04
N TYR A 152 -1.57 4.43 20.90
CA TYR A 152 -2.83 5.13 20.66
C TYR A 152 -2.64 6.64 20.46
N ASN A 153 -1.80 7.28 21.27
CA ASN A 153 -1.58 8.73 21.17
C ASN A 153 -0.93 9.09 19.81
N TYR A 154 0.02 8.29 19.34
CA TYR A 154 0.60 8.50 18.01
C TYR A 154 -0.43 8.29 16.90
N LEU A 155 -1.19 7.20 16.96
CA LEU A 155 -2.26 6.93 16.00
C LEU A 155 -3.27 8.08 15.96
N SER A 156 -3.83 8.48 17.10
CA SER A 156 -4.90 9.48 17.18
C SER A 156 -4.48 10.90 16.83
N THR A 157 -3.21 11.27 17.08
CA THR A 157 -2.76 12.66 16.90
C THR A 157 -1.92 12.89 15.65
N ARG A 158 -1.36 11.83 15.06
CA ARG A 158 -0.44 11.92 13.92
C ARG A 158 -0.92 11.25 12.65
N LEU A 159 -1.63 10.11 12.77
CA LEU A 159 -2.06 9.33 11.62
C LEU A 159 -3.53 9.50 11.29
N TYR A 160 -4.42 9.45 12.30
CA TYR A 160 -5.88 9.40 12.15
C TYR A 160 -6.59 10.65 12.67
N GLN A 161 -5.91 11.79 12.81
CA GLN A 161 -6.47 12.95 13.50
C GLN A 161 -7.69 13.60 12.80
N LEU A 162 -7.91 13.31 11.52
CA LEU A 162 -9.08 13.73 10.75
C LEU A 162 -9.91 12.55 10.23
N SER A 163 -9.47 11.34 10.52
CA SER A 163 -10.20 10.11 10.17
C SER A 163 -11.37 9.88 11.13
N PRO A 164 -12.42 9.13 10.72
CA PRO A 164 -13.53 8.77 11.59
C PRO A 164 -13.06 8.06 12.87
N PRO A 165 -13.68 8.33 14.03
CA PRO A 165 -13.27 7.70 15.31
C PRO A 165 -13.39 6.17 15.32
N GLU A 166 -14.32 5.60 14.57
CA GLU A 166 -14.49 4.17 14.39
C GLU A 166 -13.29 3.54 13.67
N ASP A 167 -12.71 4.23 12.67
CA ASP A 167 -11.53 3.75 11.95
C ASP A 167 -10.29 3.80 12.86
N LEU A 168 -10.13 4.84 13.68
CA LEU A 168 -9.08 4.89 14.70
C LEU A 168 -9.24 3.75 15.71
N THR A 169 -10.48 3.46 16.15
CA THR A 169 -10.76 2.37 17.08
C THR A 169 -10.33 1.04 16.47
N LEU A 170 -10.74 0.77 15.23
CA LEU A 170 -10.37 -0.44 14.51
C LEU A 170 -8.85 -0.54 14.30
N ALA A 171 -8.20 0.56 13.91
CA ALA A 171 -6.76 0.63 13.75
C ALA A 171 -6.01 0.28 15.04
N THR A 172 -6.47 0.81 16.17
CA THR A 172 -5.87 0.53 17.50
C THR A 172 -5.94 -0.96 17.86
N MET A 173 -7.01 -1.65 17.43
CA MET A 173 -7.16 -3.09 17.66
C MET A 173 -6.34 -3.95 16.70
N LEU A 174 -6.07 -3.47 15.48
CA LEU A 174 -5.45 -4.24 14.42
C LEU A 174 -3.98 -3.89 14.16
N VAL A 175 -3.48 -2.77 14.71
CA VAL A 175 -2.10 -2.34 14.49
C VAL A 175 -1.11 -3.43 14.91
N ARG A 176 -0.12 -3.64 14.07
CA ARG A 176 0.96 -4.60 14.29
C ARG A 176 2.31 -3.88 14.22
N PRO A 177 3.37 -4.41 14.84
CA PRO A 177 4.70 -3.86 14.67
C PRO A 177 5.09 -3.77 13.20
N ALA A 178 5.71 -2.66 12.81
CA ALA A 178 6.22 -2.40 11.47
C ALA A 178 7.74 -2.23 11.49
N SER A 179 8.43 -2.67 10.45
CA SER A 179 9.87 -2.54 10.26
C SER A 179 10.18 -1.77 9.00
N CYS A 180 11.27 -1.02 8.98
CA CYS A 180 11.63 -0.15 7.85
C CYS A 180 12.75 -0.71 6.96
N PHE A 181 13.52 -1.71 7.39
CA PHE A 181 14.58 -2.38 6.61
C PHE A 181 15.49 -1.42 5.82
N LEU A 182 15.93 -0.30 6.42
CA LEU A 182 16.56 0.79 5.66
C LEU A 182 17.88 0.38 5.00
N ASP A 183 18.74 -0.35 5.71
CA ASP A 183 20.04 -0.73 5.18
C ASP A 183 19.89 -1.66 3.98
N ASP A 184 19.10 -2.71 4.13
CA ASP A 184 18.76 -3.66 3.07
C ASP A 184 18.04 -2.99 1.89
N ALA A 185 17.08 -2.10 2.18
CA ALA A 185 16.37 -1.36 1.15
C ALA A 185 17.30 -0.45 0.33
N ASN A 186 18.28 0.20 0.94
CA ASN A 186 19.26 1.02 0.22
C ASN A 186 20.16 0.18 -0.70
N GLU A 187 20.55 -1.01 -0.27
CA GLU A 187 21.33 -1.93 -1.11
C GLU A 187 20.51 -2.43 -2.30
N MET A 188 19.23 -2.74 -2.09
CA MET A 188 18.34 -3.25 -3.13
C MET A 188 17.88 -2.18 -4.13
N MET A 189 17.70 -0.93 -3.70
CA MET A 189 17.17 0.16 -4.52
C MET A 189 18.27 0.94 -5.20
N GLN A 190 18.87 0.36 -6.23
CA GLN A 190 19.75 1.06 -7.18
C GLN A 190 18.87 1.61 -8.31
N LEU A 191 18.18 2.73 -8.03
CA LEU A 191 17.26 3.35 -9.00
C LEU A 191 18.03 4.08 -10.10
N THR A 192 17.53 3.97 -11.35
CA THR A 192 18.14 4.57 -12.55
C THR A 192 17.17 5.49 -13.27
N GLU A 193 17.70 6.47 -14.01
CA GLU A 193 16.87 7.35 -14.85
C GLU A 193 16.28 6.59 -16.04
N GLU A 194 16.97 5.54 -16.53
CA GLU A 194 16.54 4.73 -17.65
C GLU A 194 15.34 3.85 -17.32
N ARG A 195 15.18 3.43 -16.07
CA ARG A 195 14.09 2.54 -15.64
C ARG A 195 13.10 3.26 -14.75
N PHE A 196 13.44 3.58 -13.50
CA PHE A 196 12.60 4.38 -12.62
C PHE A 196 12.21 5.71 -13.27
N GLY A 197 13.18 6.44 -13.84
CA GLY A 197 12.97 7.74 -14.47
C GLY A 197 12.05 7.71 -15.68
N SER A 198 11.96 6.59 -16.40
CA SER A 198 11.10 6.43 -17.57
C SER A 198 9.60 6.30 -17.25
N VAL A 199 9.24 6.00 -15.99
CA VAL A 199 7.85 5.81 -15.56
C VAL A 199 7.23 7.15 -15.18
N SER A 200 6.02 7.43 -15.65
CA SER A 200 5.23 8.58 -15.21
C SER A 200 4.93 8.49 -13.72
N ARG A 201 5.10 9.62 -13.02
CA ARG A 201 4.93 9.71 -11.55
C ARG A 201 3.95 10.81 -11.20
N VAL A 202 3.05 10.52 -10.26
CA VAL A 202 2.16 11.48 -9.63
C VAL A 202 2.33 11.39 -8.12
N PHE A 203 2.45 12.54 -7.45
CA PHE A 203 2.47 12.60 -5.99
C PHE A 203 1.22 13.30 -5.50
N ILE A 204 0.47 12.65 -4.61
CA ILE A 204 -0.71 13.22 -3.96
C ILE A 204 -0.28 13.69 -2.58
N VAL A 205 -0.27 15.01 -2.39
CA VAL A 205 0.07 15.68 -1.14
C VAL A 205 -1.14 15.71 -0.23
N CYS A 206 -0.99 15.18 1.00
CA CYS A 206 -1.99 15.29 2.06
C CYS A 206 -1.66 16.50 2.93
N LYS A 207 -2.48 17.56 2.85
CA LYS A 207 -2.14 18.89 3.39
C LYS A 207 -2.10 18.95 4.92
N GLU A 208 -2.90 18.14 5.62
CA GLU A 208 -2.98 18.11 7.07
C GLU A 208 -2.29 16.87 7.68
N ASP A 209 -1.44 16.21 6.90
CA ASP A 209 -0.66 15.08 7.39
C ASP A 209 0.35 15.53 8.47
N LYS A 210 0.19 15.01 9.68
CA LYS A 210 1.06 15.29 10.83
C LYS A 210 2.15 14.25 11.03
N SER A 211 2.08 13.14 10.32
CA SER A 211 3.15 12.14 10.29
C SER A 211 4.19 12.48 9.22
N THR A 212 3.72 12.85 8.04
CA THR A 212 4.55 13.23 6.89
C THR A 212 4.14 14.63 6.46
N SER A 213 4.72 15.66 7.09
CA SER A 213 4.29 17.05 6.89
C SER A 213 4.29 17.46 5.42
N GLU A 214 3.45 18.42 5.07
CA GLU A 214 3.42 19.00 3.72
C GLU A 214 4.83 19.44 3.27
N ALA A 215 5.58 20.12 4.16
CA ALA A 215 6.93 20.58 3.85
C ALA A 215 7.87 19.42 3.50
N PHE A 216 7.77 18.30 4.20
CA PHE A 216 8.54 17.11 3.89
C PHE A 216 8.08 16.44 2.57
N GLN A 217 6.78 16.34 2.32
CA GLN A 217 6.24 15.82 1.07
C GLN A 217 6.77 16.63 -0.12
N LEU A 218 6.73 17.96 -0.05
CA LEU A 218 7.27 18.86 -1.07
C LEU A 218 8.78 18.71 -1.22
N TRP A 219 9.50 18.50 -0.13
CA TRP A 219 10.95 18.24 -0.16
C TRP A 219 11.29 16.94 -0.91
N VAL A 220 10.49 15.88 -0.73
CA VAL A 220 10.63 14.61 -1.46
C VAL A 220 10.37 14.82 -2.95
N ILE A 221 9.28 15.51 -3.30
CA ILE A 221 8.89 15.80 -4.69
C ILE A 221 10.01 16.53 -5.45
N GLN A 222 10.63 17.56 -4.83
CA GLN A 222 11.71 18.33 -5.43
C GLN A 222 12.92 17.49 -5.83
N ARG A 223 13.07 16.29 -5.25
CA ARG A 223 14.17 15.35 -5.52
C ARG A 223 13.83 14.26 -6.54
N SER A 224 12.66 14.33 -7.10
CA SER A 224 12.21 13.47 -8.20
C SER A 224 11.62 14.34 -9.32
N PRO A 225 12.46 15.05 -10.11
CA PRO A 225 12.00 15.92 -11.18
C PRO A 225 11.08 15.22 -12.16
N GLY A 226 10.08 15.94 -12.71
CA GLY A 226 9.08 15.39 -13.63
C GLY A 226 7.93 14.65 -12.93
N THR A 227 7.85 14.71 -11.59
CA THR A 227 6.71 14.22 -10.83
C THR A 227 5.55 15.22 -10.90
N GLU A 228 4.40 14.79 -11.37
CA GLU A 228 3.16 15.58 -11.32
C GLU A 228 2.66 15.63 -9.86
N VAL A 229 2.09 16.78 -9.46
CA VAL A 229 1.62 17.01 -8.09
C VAL A 229 0.12 17.24 -8.09
N LYS A 230 -0.58 16.50 -7.26
CA LYS A 230 -1.97 16.72 -6.89
C LYS A 230 -2.03 16.93 -5.37
N GLU A 231 -3.07 17.61 -4.88
CA GLU A 231 -3.21 17.92 -3.47
C GLU A 231 -4.61 17.55 -2.97
N ILE A 232 -4.71 17.11 -1.72
CA ILE A 232 -5.98 16.89 -1.02
C ILE A 232 -5.98 17.72 0.25
N GLU A 233 -6.88 18.72 0.29
CA GLU A 233 -7.11 19.57 1.47
C GLU A 233 -7.76 18.77 2.60
N ALA A 234 -7.47 19.15 3.84
CA ALA A 234 -8.02 18.53 5.04
C ALA A 234 -7.85 16.99 5.08
N ALA A 235 -6.78 16.49 4.50
CA ALA A 235 -6.39 15.08 4.50
C ALA A 235 -5.30 14.84 5.54
N ASP A 236 -5.54 13.92 6.46
CA ASP A 236 -4.52 13.41 7.36
C ASP A 236 -3.63 12.35 6.66
N HIS A 237 -2.76 11.67 7.43
CA HIS A 237 -1.90 10.63 6.88
C HIS A 237 -2.70 9.47 6.26
N MET A 238 -3.85 9.13 6.85
CA MET A 238 -4.72 8.05 6.39
C MET A 238 -5.81 8.58 5.46
N VAL A 239 -5.41 9.26 4.39
CA VAL A 239 -6.30 9.93 3.43
C VAL A 239 -7.38 9.02 2.85
N MET A 240 -7.13 7.71 2.75
CA MET A 240 -8.13 6.72 2.31
C MET A 240 -9.30 6.57 3.29
N LEU A 241 -9.16 7.09 4.51
CA LEU A 241 -10.20 7.12 5.56
C LEU A 241 -10.72 8.54 5.77
N SER A 242 -9.85 9.54 5.83
CA SER A 242 -10.26 10.94 6.05
C SER A 242 -10.88 11.60 4.82
N ARG A 243 -10.41 11.27 3.60
CA ARG A 243 -10.87 11.84 2.31
C ARG A 243 -11.04 10.78 1.22
N PRO A 244 -11.82 9.70 1.44
CA PRO A 244 -11.89 8.56 0.52
C PRO A 244 -12.44 8.94 -0.86
N ARG A 245 -13.40 9.86 -0.93
CA ARG A 245 -14.03 10.25 -2.19
C ARG A 245 -13.09 11.10 -3.06
N GLU A 246 -12.40 12.04 -2.44
CA GLU A 246 -11.42 12.90 -3.11
C GLU A 246 -10.25 12.08 -3.64
N LEU A 247 -9.71 11.17 -2.80
CA LEU A 247 -8.65 10.26 -3.23
C LEU A 247 -9.10 9.37 -4.39
N PHE A 248 -10.27 8.76 -4.29
CA PHE A 248 -10.82 7.92 -5.37
C PHE A 248 -10.97 8.69 -6.67
N SER A 249 -11.54 9.90 -6.62
CA SER A 249 -11.74 10.75 -7.81
C SER A 249 -10.42 11.09 -8.49
N LEU A 250 -9.38 11.45 -7.70
CA LEU A 250 -8.06 11.73 -8.24
C LEU A 250 -7.41 10.49 -8.85
N LEU A 251 -7.52 9.33 -8.21
CA LEU A 251 -6.95 8.09 -8.74
C LEU A 251 -7.61 7.69 -10.08
N VAL A 252 -8.93 7.88 -10.21
CA VAL A 252 -9.65 7.64 -11.48
C VAL A 252 -9.21 8.65 -12.55
N GLU A 253 -9.11 9.93 -12.21
CA GLU A 253 -8.63 10.99 -13.12
C GLU A 253 -7.23 10.65 -13.64
N ILE A 254 -6.29 10.33 -12.75
CA ILE A 254 -4.92 9.94 -13.10
C ILE A 254 -4.91 8.72 -14.03
N ALA A 255 -5.69 7.70 -13.72
CA ALA A 255 -5.76 6.49 -14.54
C ALA A 255 -6.27 6.78 -15.96
N VAL A 256 -7.30 7.62 -16.09
CA VAL A 256 -7.87 8.03 -17.38
C VAL A 256 -6.89 8.90 -18.19
N GLU A 257 -6.27 9.90 -17.56
CA GLU A 257 -5.31 10.80 -18.20
C GLU A 257 -4.11 10.02 -18.78
N HIS A 258 -3.51 9.13 -17.99
CA HIS A 258 -2.35 8.35 -18.42
C HIS A 258 -2.73 7.22 -19.40
N GLY A 259 -3.91 6.62 -19.24
CA GLY A 259 -4.45 5.64 -20.19
C GLY A 259 -4.71 6.23 -21.57
N SER A 260 -5.20 7.47 -21.63
CA SER A 260 -5.47 8.15 -22.90
C SER A 260 -4.20 8.56 -23.66
N ARG A 261 -3.12 8.89 -22.94
CA ARG A 261 -1.81 9.24 -23.55
C ARG A 261 -1.16 8.05 -24.25
N THR A 262 -1.38 6.82 -23.77
CA THR A 262 -0.90 5.59 -24.42
C THR A 262 -1.74 5.19 -25.64
N SER A 263 -3.02 5.59 -25.69
CA SER A 263 -3.93 5.23 -26.81
C SER A 263 -3.72 6.04 -28.09
N SER A 264 -2.87 7.08 -28.09
CA SER A 264 -2.46 7.79 -29.31
C SER A 264 -1.43 7.03 -30.15
N HIS A 265 -0.87 5.93 -29.64
CA HIS A 265 -0.05 4.98 -30.36
C HIS A 265 -0.47 3.55 -29.93
N ASP A 266 -1.34 2.94 -30.74
CA ASP A 266 -1.70 1.51 -30.73
C ASP A 266 -2.27 0.90 -29.42
N LEU A 267 -3.56 1.08 -29.15
CA LEU A 267 -4.33 0.07 -28.38
C LEU A 267 -5.77 -0.03 -28.89
N PRO A 268 -6.32 -1.24 -29.08
CA PRO A 268 -7.74 -1.44 -29.36
C PRO A 268 -8.59 -0.98 -28.16
N ARG A 269 -9.70 -0.30 -28.42
CA ARG A 269 -10.64 0.16 -27.37
C ARG A 269 -11.08 -1.05 -26.53
N PRO A 270 -11.04 -0.96 -25.18
CA PRO A 270 -11.65 -1.98 -24.36
C PRO A 270 -13.15 -2.03 -24.67
N GLN A 271 -13.64 -3.18 -25.09
CA GLN A 271 -15.06 -3.45 -25.09
C GLN A 271 -15.53 -3.40 -23.63
N ALA A 272 -16.51 -2.55 -23.38
CA ALA A 272 -17.15 -2.45 -22.08
C ALA A 272 -18.02 -3.71 -21.85
N GLU A 273 -17.40 -4.73 -21.28
CA GLU A 273 -18.07 -5.86 -20.64
C GLU A 273 -17.06 -6.68 -19.84
N SER A 274 -16.89 -6.34 -18.58
CA SER A 274 -16.61 -7.32 -17.53
C SER A 274 -16.99 -6.77 -16.18
N THR A 275 -18.10 -7.26 -15.71
CA THR A 275 -18.63 -7.14 -14.36
C THR A 275 -17.70 -7.82 -13.35
N TRP A 276 -16.77 -7.07 -12.78
CA TRP A 276 -15.92 -7.56 -11.68
C TRP A 276 -16.52 -7.27 -10.28
N TRP A 277 -17.66 -6.59 -10.23
CA TRP A 277 -18.39 -6.37 -9.00
C TRP A 277 -19.73 -7.10 -9.10
N GLY A 278 -19.79 -8.34 -8.63
CA GLY A 278 -21.04 -9.00 -8.32
C GLY A 278 -21.83 -8.10 -7.37
N LYS A 279 -22.97 -7.57 -7.83
CA LYS A 279 -23.90 -6.85 -6.96
C LYS A 279 -24.31 -7.82 -5.84
N PRO A 280 -24.06 -7.52 -4.56
CA PRO A 280 -24.78 -8.20 -3.53
C PRO A 280 -26.20 -7.64 -3.52
N GLU A 281 -27.16 -8.38 -4.09
CA GLU A 281 -28.58 -8.17 -3.75
C GLU A 281 -28.76 -8.57 -2.28
N VAL A 282 -28.56 -7.63 -1.39
CA VAL A 282 -29.04 -7.76 -0.01
C VAL A 282 -30.49 -7.35 -0.04
N SER A 283 -31.38 -8.31 -0.22
CA SER A 283 -32.79 -8.19 0.09
C SER A 283 -32.94 -8.12 1.62
N LEU A 284 -32.90 -6.92 2.16
CA LEU A 284 -33.32 -6.66 3.54
C LEU A 284 -34.85 -6.66 3.58
N GLY A 285 -35.42 -7.83 3.87
CA GLY A 285 -36.80 -7.96 4.28
C GLY A 285 -36.98 -7.34 5.67
N LEU A 286 -37.13 -6.03 5.74
CA LEU A 286 -37.58 -5.33 6.94
C LEU A 286 -39.11 -5.45 6.99
N GLN A 287 -39.63 -6.42 7.70
CA GLN A 287 -40.98 -6.37 8.23
C GLN A 287 -40.99 -5.41 9.43
N THR A 288 -41.56 -4.23 9.21
CA THR A 288 -41.88 -3.29 10.32
C THR A 288 -43.10 -3.83 11.07
N PRO A 289 -43.05 -4.01 12.41
CA PRO A 289 -44.25 -4.27 13.19
C PRO A 289 -45.11 -3.00 13.23
N ASN A 290 -46.37 -3.13 12.89
CA ASN A 290 -47.39 -2.08 13.02
C ASN A 290 -47.78 -1.93 14.52
N PRO A 291 -47.57 -0.74 15.15
CA PRO A 291 -47.83 -0.58 16.60
C PRO A 291 -49.21 -0.08 16.96
N PHE A 292 -50.22 -0.12 16.08
CA PHE A 292 -51.58 0.29 16.43
C PHE A 292 -52.60 -0.79 16.03
N GLY A 293 -52.84 -1.69 16.95
CA GLY A 293 -54.05 -2.49 16.96
C GLY A 293 -55.15 -1.72 17.66
N GLU A 294 -56.12 -1.19 16.89
CA GLU A 294 -57.37 -0.69 17.48
C GLU A 294 -58.22 -1.84 17.98
N SER A 295 -58.64 -1.71 19.24
CA SER A 295 -59.67 -2.53 19.86
C SER A 295 -61.03 -2.01 19.45
N SER A 296 -61.89 -2.87 18.92
CA SER A 296 -63.33 -2.65 18.91
C SER A 296 -64.04 -3.99 19.22
N ASP A 297 -64.77 -3.93 20.34
CA ASP A 297 -65.83 -4.82 20.86
C ASP A 297 -65.44 -6.20 21.29
#